data_6063c4306d35ebb12693a202a3ee3f1c
#
_entry.id   6063c4306d35ebb12693a202a3ee3f1c
#
_cell.length_a   1.000
_cell.length_b   1.000
_cell.length_c   1.000
_cell.angle_alpha   90.00
_cell.angle_beta   90.00
_cell.angle_gamma   90.00
#
_symmetry.space_group_name_H-M   'P 1'
#
loop_
_entity.id
_entity.type
_entity.pdbx_description
1 polymer ?
#
loop_
_entity_poly.entity_id
_entity_poly.type
_entity_poly.pdbx_seq_one_letter_code
_entity_poly.pdbx_strand_id
1 'polypeptide(L)'
;YEICACLVGSEMCIRDRSLMLDSESRSDTIPAMDIRTRDAAIGHEAKIGSISNDAVFYLMSRGMSEEDARALIVSGFADNVSKELPVEYAVEMNNLIRLEMKGSIG
;
A
#
# COMPACT_ATOMS: atom_id res chain seq x y z
N TYR A 1 -0.44 -2.00 -7.18
CA TYR A 1 -1.36 -2.28 -8.30
C TYR A 1 -1.76 -3.75 -8.25
N GLU A 2 -3.00 -4.06 -7.89
CA GLU A 2 -3.59 -5.36 -8.18
C GLU A 2 -4.31 -5.26 -9.52
N ILE A 3 -3.78 -5.91 -10.54
CA ILE A 3 -4.45 -6.10 -11.83
C ILE A 3 -5.12 -7.46 -11.79
N CYS A 4 -6.42 -7.50 -11.68
CA CYS A 4 -7.20 -8.73 -11.76
C CYS A 4 -7.71 -8.88 -13.20
N ALA A 5 -7.11 -9.78 -13.99
CA ALA A 5 -7.56 -10.12 -15.33
C ALA A 5 -8.24 -11.49 -15.31
N CYS A 6 -9.53 -11.56 -15.54
CA CYS A 6 -10.27 -12.81 -15.76
C CYS A 6 -10.47 -13.07 -17.23
N LEU A 7 -10.21 -14.31 -17.68
CA LEU A 7 -10.12 -14.72 -19.08
C LEU A 7 -11.45 -15.10 -19.75
N VAL A 8 -12.61 -14.96 -19.06
CA VAL A 8 -13.92 -15.28 -19.66
C VAL A 8 -14.91 -14.16 -19.33
N GLY A 9 -15.21 -13.34 -20.34
CA GLY A 9 -15.95 -12.09 -20.16
C GLY A 9 -15.05 -11.08 -19.44
N SER A 10 -14.30 -10.27 -20.19
CA SER A 10 -13.20 -9.43 -19.67
C SER A 10 -13.65 -8.53 -18.51
N GLU A 11 -13.56 -9.04 -17.30
CA GLU A 11 -13.74 -8.25 -16.09
C GLU A 11 -12.36 -7.80 -15.62
N MET A 12 -12.15 -6.49 -15.60
CA MET A 12 -10.90 -5.87 -15.11
C MET A 12 -11.23 -4.94 -13.95
N CYS A 13 -10.56 -5.14 -12.83
CA CYS A 13 -10.65 -4.25 -11.69
C CYS A 13 -9.26 -3.69 -11.36
N ILE A 14 -9.11 -2.37 -11.39
CA ILE A 14 -7.92 -1.67 -10.93
C ILE A 14 -8.18 -1.26 -9.48
N ARG A 15 -7.28 -1.66 -8.57
CA ARG A 15 -7.36 -1.27 -7.16
C ARG A 15 -6.09 -0.54 -6.76
N ASP A 16 -6.25 0.72 -6.39
CA ASP A 16 -5.17 1.54 -5.88
C ASP A 16 -5.30 1.71 -4.37
N ARG A 17 -4.17 1.54 -3.68
CA ARG A 17 -4.09 1.79 -2.24
C ARG A 17 -2.95 2.75 -1.97
N SER A 18 -3.25 3.83 -1.25
CA SER A 18 -2.27 4.82 -0.81
C SER A 18 -2.34 5.00 0.70
N LEU A 19 -1.18 5.08 1.34
CA LEU A 19 -1.05 5.36 2.77
C LEU A 19 -0.28 6.66 2.94
N MET A 20 -0.96 7.68 3.47
CA MET A 20 -0.34 8.96 3.82
C MET A 20 0.44 8.82 5.12
N LEU A 21 1.71 9.19 5.11
CA LEU A 21 2.59 9.11 6.27
C LEU A 21 2.58 10.38 7.11
N ASP A 22 2.11 11.48 6.54
CA ASP A 22 2.00 12.80 7.17
C ASP A 22 0.69 13.49 6.79
N SER A 23 0.45 14.69 7.35
CA SER A 23 -0.77 15.47 7.12
C SER A 23 -0.67 16.43 5.93
N GLU A 24 0.49 16.59 5.32
CA GLU A 24 0.73 17.54 4.23
C GLU A 24 0.74 16.85 2.87
N SER A 25 1.07 15.56 2.84
CA SER A 25 1.09 14.74 1.62
C SER A 25 -0.29 14.61 1.00
N ARG A 26 -0.32 14.57 -0.33
CA ARG A 26 -1.53 14.35 -1.12
C ARG A 26 -1.29 13.21 -2.11
N SER A 27 -2.32 12.44 -2.38
CA SER A 27 -2.31 11.39 -3.38
C SER A 27 -3.54 11.50 -4.25
N ASP A 28 -3.31 11.57 -5.55
CA ASP A 28 -4.33 11.45 -6.58
C ASP A 28 -4.05 10.22 -7.42
N THR A 29 -5.08 9.47 -7.77
CA THR A 29 -4.95 8.31 -8.63
C THR A 29 -5.84 8.46 -9.85
N ILE A 30 -5.24 8.38 -11.02
CA ILE A 30 -5.91 8.51 -12.32
C ILE A 30 -5.59 7.26 -13.12
N PRO A 31 -6.54 6.32 -13.29
CA PRO A 31 -6.28 5.12 -14.07
C PRO A 31 -6.19 5.45 -15.56
N ALA A 32 -5.17 4.93 -16.24
CA ALA A 32 -5.10 4.92 -17.69
C ALA A 32 -5.67 3.59 -18.21
N MET A 33 -6.68 3.65 -19.08
CA MET A 33 -7.35 2.47 -19.62
C MET A 33 -7.39 2.56 -21.15
N ASP A 34 -7.01 1.47 -21.84
CA ASP A 34 -7.19 1.27 -23.28
C ASP A 34 -8.17 0.12 -23.47
N ILE A 35 -9.43 0.44 -23.79
CA ILE A 35 -10.52 -0.52 -23.90
C ILE A 35 -10.85 -0.71 -25.38
N ARG A 36 -10.52 -1.89 -25.94
CA ARG A 36 -10.69 -2.22 -27.37
C ARG A 36 -11.83 -3.21 -27.64
N THR A 37 -12.61 -3.56 -26.63
CA THR A 37 -13.74 -4.48 -26.73
C THR A 37 -14.99 -3.86 -26.14
N ARG A 38 -16.18 -4.30 -26.63
CA ARG A 38 -17.47 -3.85 -26.10
C ARG A 38 -17.97 -4.74 -24.95
N ASP A 39 -17.41 -5.93 -24.81
CA ASP A 39 -17.79 -6.91 -23.79
C ASP A 39 -16.82 -6.90 -22.61
N ALA A 40 -16.45 -5.71 -22.13
CA ALA A 40 -15.59 -5.56 -20.97
C ALA A 40 -16.35 -4.89 -19.83
N ALA A 41 -16.31 -5.50 -18.65
CA ALA A 41 -16.68 -4.85 -17.39
C ALA A 41 -15.42 -4.34 -16.72
N ILE A 42 -15.30 -3.02 -16.51
CA ILE A 42 -14.11 -2.39 -15.96
C ILE A 42 -14.52 -1.58 -14.74
N GLY A 43 -13.83 -1.83 -13.62
CA GLY A 43 -13.96 -1.09 -12.38
C GLY A 43 -12.63 -0.47 -11.92
N HIS A 44 -12.71 0.66 -11.27
CA HIS A 44 -11.58 1.26 -10.56
C HIS A 44 -12.01 1.58 -9.12
N GLU A 45 -11.23 1.10 -8.15
CA GLU A 45 -11.41 1.41 -6.74
C GLU A 45 -10.11 2.02 -6.20
N ALA A 46 -10.22 3.20 -5.60
CA ALA A 46 -9.09 3.84 -4.92
C ALA A 46 -9.38 3.96 -3.43
N LYS A 47 -8.44 3.54 -2.59
CA LYS A 47 -8.47 3.73 -1.14
C LYS A 47 -7.25 4.53 -0.71
N ILE A 48 -7.51 5.69 -0.12
CA ILE A 48 -6.47 6.56 0.46
C ILE A 48 -6.72 6.61 1.96
N GLY A 49 -5.72 6.21 2.75
CA GLY A 49 -5.75 6.25 4.20
C GLY A 49 -4.55 7.00 4.77
N SER A 50 -4.62 7.33 6.04
CA SER A 50 -3.49 7.87 6.81
C SER A 50 -3.12 6.91 7.94
N ILE A 51 -1.91 7.05 8.46
CA ILE A 51 -1.52 6.30 9.66
C ILE A 51 -2.41 6.76 10.82
N SER A 52 -3.09 5.79 11.45
CA SER A 52 -3.94 6.06 12.61
C SER A 52 -3.08 6.37 13.84
N ASN A 53 -3.26 7.54 14.43
CA ASN A 53 -2.60 7.92 15.68
C ASN A 53 -2.99 6.98 16.84
N ASP A 54 -4.21 6.46 16.85
CA ASP A 54 -4.66 5.49 17.86
C ASP A 54 -3.92 4.17 17.72
N ALA A 55 -3.65 3.71 16.49
CA ALA A 55 -2.86 2.50 16.24
C ALA A 55 -1.40 2.68 16.69
N VAL A 56 -0.80 3.85 16.40
CA VAL A 56 0.55 4.19 16.86
C VAL A 56 0.58 4.22 18.39
N PHE A 57 -0.35 4.92 19.02
CA PHE A 57 -0.47 4.99 20.48
C PHE A 57 -0.62 3.60 21.12
N TYR A 58 -1.45 2.74 20.53
CA TYR A 58 -1.63 1.37 21.00
C TYR A 58 -0.31 0.58 20.98
N LEU A 59 0.46 0.67 19.90
CA LEU A 59 1.75 -0.02 19.78
C LEU A 59 2.78 0.57 20.77
N MET A 60 2.80 1.89 20.93
CA MET A 60 3.65 2.55 21.92
C MET A 60 3.31 2.13 23.36
N SER A 61 2.03 1.94 23.67
CA SER A 61 1.61 1.43 24.99
C SER A 61 2.05 -0.01 25.26
N ARG A 62 2.44 -0.74 24.23
CA ARG A 62 3.05 -2.07 24.31
C ARG A 62 4.57 -2.06 24.35
N GLY A 63 5.19 -0.87 24.44
CA GLY A 63 6.64 -0.69 24.61
C GLY A 63 7.41 -0.48 23.31
N MET A 64 6.74 -0.25 22.19
CA MET A 64 7.40 0.12 20.94
C MET A 64 7.76 1.61 20.95
N SER A 65 8.85 1.99 20.28
CA SER A 65 9.08 3.39 19.92
C SER A 65 8.05 3.87 18.89
N GLU A 66 7.82 5.18 18.81
CA GLU A 66 6.92 5.74 17.79
C GLU A 66 7.41 5.37 16.37
N GLU A 67 8.71 5.46 16.14
CA GLU A 67 9.36 5.11 14.88
C GLU A 67 9.10 3.65 14.49
N ASP A 68 9.32 2.72 15.41
CA ASP A 68 9.10 1.29 15.16
C ASP A 68 7.60 0.99 14.96
N ALA A 69 6.72 1.68 15.68
CA ALA A 69 5.27 1.53 15.52
C ALA A 69 4.81 1.97 14.13
N ARG A 70 5.28 3.13 13.65
CA ARG A 70 5.00 3.63 12.30
C ARG A 70 5.57 2.68 11.23
N ALA A 71 6.82 2.26 11.39
CA ALA A 71 7.46 1.31 10.46
C ALA A 71 6.70 -0.03 10.38
N LEU A 72 6.18 -0.51 11.51
CA LEU A 72 5.37 -1.73 11.55
C LEU A 72 4.05 -1.56 10.78
N ILE A 73 3.36 -0.42 10.93
CA ILE A 73 2.11 -0.12 10.20
C ILE A 73 2.36 -0.05 8.71
N VAL A 74 3.44 0.62 8.27
CA VAL A 74 3.81 0.73 6.85
C VAL A 74 4.18 -0.64 6.27
N SER A 75 4.95 -1.44 7.01
CA SER A 75 5.28 -2.82 6.60
C SER A 75 4.01 -3.67 6.46
N GLY A 76 3.05 -3.54 7.38
CA GLY A 76 1.76 -4.23 7.30
C GLY A 76 0.92 -3.81 6.09
N PHE A 77 0.98 -2.54 5.71
CA PHE A 77 0.34 -2.05 4.49
C PHE A 77 0.96 -2.66 3.22
N ALA A 78 2.28 -2.78 3.19
CA ALA A 78 3.04 -3.35 2.06
C ALA A 78 3.02 -4.89 2.03
N ASP A 79 2.53 -5.57 3.07
CA ASP A 79 2.60 -7.02 3.25
C ASP A 79 1.93 -7.81 2.10
N ASN A 80 0.84 -7.29 1.54
CA ASN A 80 0.16 -7.93 0.41
C ASN A 80 1.07 -8.04 -0.82
N VAL A 81 1.85 -6.98 -1.09
CA VAL A 81 2.80 -6.97 -2.21
C VAL A 81 4.01 -7.83 -1.89
N SER A 82 4.53 -7.76 -0.65
CA SER A 82 5.71 -8.54 -0.26
C SER A 82 5.49 -10.04 -0.32
N LYS A 83 4.27 -10.51 -0.07
CA LYS A 83 3.92 -11.94 -0.16
C LYS A 83 3.91 -12.50 -1.59
N GLU A 84 3.78 -11.65 -2.59
CA GLU A 84 3.81 -12.04 -4.00
C GLU A 84 5.23 -12.03 -4.58
N LEU A 85 6.19 -11.45 -3.85
CA LEU A 85 7.59 -11.37 -4.27
C LEU A 85 8.36 -12.66 -3.90
N PRO A 86 9.39 -13.03 -4.69
CA PRO A 86 10.40 -13.97 -4.23
C PRO A 86 10.99 -13.53 -2.89
N VAL A 87 11.34 -14.50 -2.06
CA VAL A 87 11.73 -14.27 -0.65
C VAL A 87 12.87 -13.26 -0.49
N GLU A 88 13.83 -13.28 -1.40
CA GLU A 88 14.99 -12.38 -1.40
C GLU A 88 14.56 -10.93 -1.59
N TYR A 89 13.64 -10.68 -2.53
CA TYR A 89 13.10 -9.34 -2.78
C TYR A 89 12.16 -8.86 -1.68
N ALA A 90 11.37 -9.77 -1.10
CA ALA A 90 10.49 -9.44 0.03
C ALA A 90 11.31 -8.98 1.26
N VAL A 91 12.42 -9.66 1.56
CA VAL A 91 13.34 -9.27 2.64
C VAL A 91 13.96 -7.90 2.38
N GLU A 92 14.45 -7.67 1.17
CA GLU A 92 15.07 -6.40 0.79
C GLU A 92 14.05 -5.24 0.83
N MET A 93 12.84 -5.44 0.30
CA MET A 93 11.79 -4.44 0.37
C MET A 93 11.45 -4.05 1.80
N ASN A 94 11.32 -5.01 2.71
CA ASN A 94 11.04 -4.74 4.11
C ASN A 94 12.20 -3.99 4.80
N ASN A 95 13.45 -4.28 4.42
CA ASN A 95 14.61 -3.56 4.93
C ASN A 95 14.62 -2.11 4.43
N LEU A 96 14.32 -1.87 3.15
CA LEU A 96 14.24 -0.53 2.57
C LEU A 96 13.13 0.29 3.23
N ILE A 97 11.94 -0.28 3.45
CA ILE A 97 10.85 0.40 4.17
C ILE A 97 11.33 0.85 5.57
N ARG A 98 12.01 -0.01 6.30
CA ARG A 98 12.53 0.35 7.63
C ARG A 98 13.58 1.46 7.60
N LEU A 99 14.44 1.46 6.59
CA LEU A 99 15.47 2.49 6.43
C LEU A 99 14.84 3.84 6.09
N GLU A 100 13.89 3.88 5.15
CA GLU A 100 13.17 5.10 4.79
C GLU A 100 12.39 5.67 5.99
N MET A 101 11.72 4.81 6.76
CA MET A 101 10.99 5.26 7.94
C MET A 101 11.90 5.88 9.01
N LYS A 102 13.14 5.39 9.16
CA LYS A 102 14.14 5.98 10.07
C LYS A 102 14.68 7.32 9.59
N GLY A 103 14.69 7.57 8.30
CA GLY A 103 15.14 8.84 7.72
C GLY A 103 14.06 9.91 7.60
N SER A 104 12.78 9.54 7.73
CA SER A 104 11.65 10.46 7.53
C SER A 104 11.15 11.16 8.80
N ILE A 105 11.68 10.80 9.96
CA ILE A 105 11.40 11.45 11.26
C ILE A 105 12.59 12.35 11.59
N GLY A 106 12.66 13.48 10.89
CA GLY A 106 13.64 14.53 11.09
C GLY A 106 12.97 15.88 11.23
#